data_7c890684e633a3fd11e8793c6069e12f
#
_entry.id   7c890684e633a3fd11e8793c6069e12f
#
_cell.length_a   1.000
_cell.length_b   1.000
_cell.length_c   1.000
_cell.angle_alpha   90.00
_cell.angle_beta   90.00
_cell.angle_gamma   90.00
#
_symmetry.space_group_name_H-M   'P 1'
#
loop_
_entity.id
_entity.type
_entity.pdbx_description
1 polymer ?
#
loop_
_entity_poly.entity_id
_entity_poly.type
_entity_poly.pdbx_seq_one_letter_code
_entity_poly.pdbx_strand_id
1 'polypeptide(L)'
;MPVVELAGVTKAYENKVAVSNLSLSIEAGQIFGLLGPNGAGKTSSIRMMMGITMPDSGQVKLFDKPFERQSLERVGYLPEERGLYKKMKVVDQLVFFGCLHGLGAEEARGRADAWAKRMEIADALQKKTEELSKGMQQKIQFIATLLHSPGLIVMDEPFAGLDPVNAVLVERTLLELKDQGKAILFSTHRMDQVEKLCDSICLINNGEAVLAGNLRQIKAGYERNQVIVEFEGSSTFLTSEEIAEARNFSGHAEIKLKPHGDAQKLLHEAAAMATIYRFELVEPSLEEIFIETVGRKANA
;
A
#
# COMPACT_ATOMS: atom_id res chain seq x y z
N MET A 1 -8.70 19.77 3.43
CA MET A 1 -8.85 19.48 4.87
C MET A 1 -8.63 17.99 5.05
N PRO A 2 -7.78 17.59 6.00
CA PRO A 2 -7.45 16.19 6.18
C PRO A 2 -8.67 15.36 6.61
N VAL A 3 -8.80 14.20 5.99
CA VAL A 3 -9.81 13.20 6.38
C VAL A 3 -9.34 12.38 7.58
N VAL A 4 -8.02 12.16 7.69
CA VAL A 4 -7.37 11.53 8.83
C VAL A 4 -6.19 12.38 9.28
N GLU A 5 -6.06 12.58 10.58
CA GLU A 5 -4.88 13.19 11.19
C GLU A 5 -4.49 12.40 12.45
N LEU A 6 -3.28 11.91 12.48
CA LEU A 6 -2.62 11.43 13.68
C LEU A 6 -1.61 12.49 14.13
N ALA A 7 -1.69 12.94 15.36
CA ALA A 7 -0.79 13.95 15.92
C ALA A 7 -0.06 13.37 17.14
N GLY A 8 1.20 12.96 16.93
CA GLY A 8 2.09 12.47 17.97
C GLY A 8 1.58 11.23 18.71
N VAL A 9 0.87 10.32 18.02
CA VAL A 9 0.27 9.16 18.68
C VAL A 9 1.32 8.16 19.12
N THR A 10 1.20 7.68 20.35
CA THR A 10 2.05 6.64 20.92
C THR A 10 1.20 5.52 21.46
N LYS A 11 1.64 4.27 21.26
CA LYS A 11 1.01 3.08 21.81
C LYS A 11 2.03 2.07 22.29
N ALA A 12 1.92 1.69 23.53
CA ALA A 12 2.67 0.59 24.13
C ALA A 12 1.73 -0.58 24.49
N TYR A 13 2.25 -1.78 24.40
CA TYR A 13 1.61 -3.00 24.88
C TYR A 13 2.60 -3.69 25.82
N GLU A 14 2.20 -3.84 27.08
CA GLU A 14 3.06 -4.40 28.13
C GLU A 14 4.45 -3.73 28.15
N ASN A 15 5.48 -4.41 27.67
CA ASN A 15 6.87 -3.92 27.69
C ASN A 15 7.39 -3.44 26.33
N LYS A 16 6.50 -3.36 25.29
CA LYS A 16 6.91 -2.98 23.92
C LYS A 16 6.15 -1.75 23.45
N VAL A 17 6.90 -0.71 23.09
CA VAL A 17 6.32 0.42 22.35
C VAL A 17 6.09 -0.03 20.89
N ALA A 18 4.83 -0.13 20.52
CA ALA A 18 4.41 -0.57 19.18
C ALA A 18 4.34 0.59 18.18
N VAL A 19 4.01 1.80 18.67
CA VAL A 19 4.00 3.04 17.89
C VAL A 19 4.52 4.16 18.79
N SER A 20 5.49 4.93 18.30
CA SER A 20 6.16 6.02 19.02
C SER A 20 6.04 7.33 18.27
N ASN A 21 5.32 8.29 18.85
CA ASN A 21 5.18 9.68 18.36
C ASN A 21 4.84 9.79 16.86
N LEU A 22 3.94 8.94 16.37
CA LEU A 22 3.57 8.91 14.96
C LEU A 22 2.64 10.07 14.61
N SER A 23 3.04 10.84 13.58
CA SER A 23 2.21 11.89 12.99
C SER A 23 2.05 11.65 11.49
N LEU A 24 0.81 11.70 10.99
CA LEU A 24 0.50 11.61 9.56
C LEU A 24 -0.82 12.31 9.25
N SER A 25 -1.01 12.69 8.01
CA SER A 25 -2.23 13.33 7.52
C SER A 25 -2.62 12.75 6.17
N ILE A 26 -3.92 12.54 5.93
CA ILE A 26 -4.46 11.98 4.70
C ILE A 26 -5.58 12.89 4.20
N GLU A 27 -5.47 13.33 2.96
CA GLU A 27 -6.43 14.22 2.33
C GLU A 27 -7.51 13.42 1.55
N ALA A 28 -8.63 14.06 1.27
CA ALA A 28 -9.63 13.51 0.35
C ALA A 28 -9.04 13.35 -1.06
N GLY A 29 -9.44 12.29 -1.78
CA GLY A 29 -8.93 12.00 -3.12
C GLY A 29 -7.46 11.56 -3.14
N GLN A 30 -6.96 11.02 -2.03
CA GLN A 30 -5.57 10.56 -1.88
C GLN A 30 -5.52 9.07 -1.54
N ILE A 31 -4.57 8.37 -2.15
CA ILE A 31 -4.16 7.03 -1.70
C ILE A 31 -2.88 7.17 -0.87
N PHE A 32 -2.93 6.73 0.37
CA PHE A 32 -1.85 6.79 1.33
C PHE A 32 -1.37 5.38 1.71
N GLY A 33 -0.08 5.12 1.53
CA GLY A 33 0.56 3.86 1.89
C GLY A 33 1.18 3.91 3.29
N LEU A 34 0.79 2.98 4.15
CA LEU A 34 1.41 2.76 5.45
C LEU A 34 2.34 1.54 5.36
N LEU A 35 3.63 1.77 5.31
CA LEU A 35 4.64 0.78 4.94
C LEU A 35 5.48 0.33 6.11
N GLY A 36 6.06 -0.84 6.00
CA GLY A 36 7.06 -1.34 6.94
C GLY A 36 7.03 -2.85 7.09
N PRO A 37 8.04 -3.43 7.71
CA PRO A 37 8.11 -4.86 7.96
C PRO A 37 6.99 -5.34 8.91
N ASN A 38 6.85 -6.65 9.05
CA ASN A 38 5.93 -7.23 10.01
C ASN A 38 6.34 -6.85 11.43
N GLY A 39 5.34 -6.43 12.24
CA GLY A 39 5.59 -5.95 13.61
C GLY A 39 6.11 -4.51 13.72
N ALA A 40 6.20 -3.76 12.61
CA ALA A 40 6.66 -2.36 12.62
C ALA A 40 5.70 -1.37 13.30
N GLY A 41 4.43 -1.75 13.53
CA GLY A 41 3.42 -0.87 14.15
C GLY A 41 2.25 -0.49 13.22
N LYS A 42 2.23 -0.95 11.96
CA LYS A 42 1.18 -0.61 10.97
C LYS A 42 -0.24 -0.92 11.47
N THR A 43 -0.51 -2.18 11.84
CA THR A 43 -1.81 -2.62 12.34
C THR A 43 -2.19 -1.90 13.65
N SER A 44 -1.23 -1.61 14.54
CA SER A 44 -1.48 -0.82 15.76
C SER A 44 -1.91 0.60 15.44
N SER A 45 -1.28 1.23 14.44
CA SER A 45 -1.64 2.57 13.96
C SER A 45 -3.05 2.58 13.37
N ILE A 46 -3.40 1.59 12.55
CA ILE A 46 -4.74 1.41 11.99
C ILE A 46 -5.77 1.19 13.12
N ARG A 47 -5.47 0.32 14.09
CA ARG A 47 -6.37 0.08 15.23
C ARG A 47 -6.63 1.32 16.06
N MET A 48 -5.65 2.23 16.20
CA MET A 48 -5.86 3.53 16.84
C MET A 48 -6.77 4.44 15.99
N MET A 49 -6.59 4.50 14.68
CA MET A 49 -7.47 5.26 13.78
C MET A 49 -8.92 4.76 13.84
N MET A 50 -9.11 3.44 13.97
CA MET A 50 -10.43 2.81 14.06
C MET A 50 -11.03 2.83 15.49
N GLY A 51 -10.32 3.40 16.48
CA GLY A 51 -10.76 3.40 17.87
C GLY A 51 -10.91 2.02 18.50
N ILE A 52 -10.30 0.99 17.88
CA ILE A 52 -10.21 -0.37 18.46
C ILE A 52 -9.27 -0.37 19.65
N THR A 53 -8.21 0.44 19.56
CA THR A 53 -7.28 0.71 20.67
C THR A 53 -7.13 2.23 20.81
N MET A 54 -7.14 2.73 22.03
CA MET A 54 -6.86 4.15 22.28
C MET A 54 -5.35 4.38 22.32
N PRO A 55 -4.83 5.49 21.76
CA PRO A 55 -3.44 5.87 21.96
C PRO A 55 -3.18 6.20 23.44
N ASP A 56 -1.97 5.95 23.91
CA ASP A 56 -1.53 6.28 25.27
C ASP A 56 -1.18 7.77 25.36
N SER A 57 -0.77 8.38 24.24
CA SER A 57 -0.58 9.83 24.09
C SER A 57 -0.81 10.24 22.64
N GLY A 58 -0.97 11.55 22.40
CA GLY A 58 -1.30 12.12 21.10
C GLY A 58 -2.80 12.12 20.81
N GLN A 59 -3.17 12.47 19.59
CA GLN A 59 -4.57 12.63 19.17
C GLN A 59 -4.83 12.00 17.82
N VAL A 60 -6.05 11.46 17.66
CA VAL A 60 -6.60 10.99 16.38
C VAL A 60 -7.76 11.89 16.00
N LYS A 61 -7.75 12.39 14.78
CA LYS A 61 -8.89 13.10 14.20
C LYS A 61 -9.36 12.39 12.93
N LEU A 62 -10.68 12.32 12.76
CA LEU A 62 -11.33 11.85 11.56
C LEU A 62 -12.27 12.95 11.03
N PHE A 63 -12.20 13.25 9.74
CA PHE A 63 -13.03 14.27 9.08
C PHE A 63 -12.95 15.63 9.80
N ASP A 64 -11.72 16.04 10.13
CA ASP A 64 -11.40 17.32 10.80
C ASP A 64 -11.98 17.47 12.21
N LYS A 65 -12.39 16.37 12.85
CA LYS A 65 -12.91 16.33 14.21
C LYS A 65 -12.12 15.35 15.08
N PRO A 66 -12.00 15.60 16.39
CA PRO A 66 -11.49 14.58 17.31
C PRO A 66 -12.24 13.26 17.10
N PHE A 67 -11.55 12.15 17.32
CA PHE A 67 -12.15 10.84 17.12
C PHE A 67 -13.43 10.66 17.94
N GLU A 68 -14.51 10.32 17.26
CA GLU A 68 -15.79 9.93 17.82
C GLU A 68 -16.27 8.64 17.14
N ARG A 69 -16.95 7.77 17.88
CA ARG A 69 -17.47 6.50 17.31
C ARG A 69 -18.39 6.72 16.11
N GLN A 70 -19.16 7.78 16.11
CA GLN A 70 -20.05 8.14 15.02
C GLN A 70 -19.29 8.41 13.71
N SER A 71 -18.04 8.88 13.78
CA SER A 71 -17.21 9.09 12.60
C SER A 71 -16.99 7.80 11.80
N LEU A 72 -17.07 6.62 12.47
CA LEU A 72 -16.89 5.31 11.86
C LEU A 72 -18.02 4.92 10.88
N GLU A 73 -19.18 5.54 10.96
CA GLU A 73 -20.27 5.35 9.99
C GLU A 73 -19.84 5.74 8.56
N ARG A 74 -18.86 6.62 8.45
CA ARG A 74 -18.29 7.11 7.19
C ARG A 74 -16.98 6.42 6.80
N VAL A 75 -16.58 5.39 7.55
CA VAL A 75 -15.31 4.67 7.36
C VAL A 75 -15.59 3.24 6.94
N GLY A 76 -14.96 2.80 5.87
CA GLY A 76 -14.86 1.39 5.50
C GLY A 76 -13.55 0.82 6.03
N TYR A 77 -13.61 -0.27 6.77
CA TYR A 77 -12.43 -0.93 7.31
C TYR A 77 -12.32 -2.38 6.85
N LEU A 78 -11.20 -2.72 6.23
CA LEU A 78 -10.83 -4.08 5.85
C LEU A 78 -9.67 -4.52 6.75
N PRO A 79 -9.91 -5.39 7.74
CA PRO A 79 -8.84 -5.94 8.58
C PRO A 79 -8.04 -7.02 7.86
N GLU A 80 -6.81 -7.26 8.30
CA GLU A 80 -5.96 -8.36 7.81
C GLU A 80 -6.60 -9.73 8.05
N GLU A 81 -7.21 -9.92 9.23
CA GLU A 81 -7.94 -11.14 9.55
C GLU A 81 -9.33 -11.15 8.93
N ARG A 82 -9.73 -12.30 8.38
CA ARG A 82 -11.02 -12.43 7.71
C ARG A 82 -12.16 -12.53 8.71
N GLY A 83 -12.91 -11.43 8.85
CA GLY A 83 -14.11 -11.36 9.69
C GLY A 83 -15.38 -11.93 9.04
N LEU A 84 -15.27 -12.89 8.11
CA LEU A 84 -16.41 -13.45 7.40
C LEU A 84 -17.03 -14.62 8.15
N TYR A 85 -18.36 -14.71 8.15
CA TYR A 85 -19.14 -15.81 8.73
C TYR A 85 -19.11 -17.02 7.79
N LYS A 86 -18.36 -18.07 8.15
CA LYS A 86 -18.06 -19.23 7.29
C LYS A 86 -19.32 -19.94 6.77
N LYS A 87 -20.34 -20.14 7.60
CA LYS A 87 -21.57 -20.88 7.28
C LYS A 87 -22.68 -20.02 6.66
N MET A 88 -22.47 -18.71 6.56
CA MET A 88 -23.44 -17.77 6.01
C MET A 88 -23.26 -17.65 4.50
N LYS A 89 -24.35 -17.48 3.75
CA LYS A 89 -24.27 -17.15 2.32
C LYS A 89 -23.64 -15.78 2.14
N VAL A 90 -22.89 -15.61 1.05
CA VAL A 90 -22.22 -14.34 0.73
C VAL A 90 -23.20 -13.17 0.70
N VAL A 91 -24.30 -13.32 -0.02
CA VAL A 91 -25.29 -12.24 -0.15
C VAL A 91 -25.90 -11.86 1.20
N ASP A 92 -26.20 -12.84 2.07
CA ASP A 92 -26.82 -12.56 3.36
C ASP A 92 -25.89 -11.81 4.29
N GLN A 93 -24.60 -12.17 4.31
CA GLN A 93 -23.64 -11.42 5.13
C GLN A 93 -23.30 -10.04 4.54
N LEU A 94 -23.27 -9.87 3.21
CA LEU A 94 -23.11 -8.54 2.61
C LEU A 94 -24.29 -7.62 2.96
N VAL A 95 -25.51 -8.14 2.88
CA VAL A 95 -26.72 -7.41 3.33
C VAL A 95 -26.62 -7.09 4.81
N PHE A 96 -26.22 -8.05 5.65
CA PHE A 96 -26.02 -7.83 7.08
C PHE A 96 -25.01 -6.71 7.36
N PHE A 97 -23.83 -6.74 6.72
CA PHE A 97 -22.84 -5.66 6.87
C PHE A 97 -23.37 -4.31 6.38
N GLY A 98 -24.08 -4.28 5.24
CA GLY A 98 -24.73 -3.06 4.76
C GLY A 98 -25.72 -2.49 5.78
N CYS A 99 -26.56 -3.34 6.38
CA CYS A 99 -27.52 -2.92 7.40
C CYS A 99 -26.84 -2.39 8.69
N LEU A 100 -25.71 -2.97 9.09
CA LEU A 100 -24.91 -2.46 10.23
C LEU A 100 -24.40 -1.04 9.99
N HIS A 101 -24.22 -0.64 8.73
CA HIS A 101 -23.86 0.72 8.32
C HIS A 101 -25.08 1.58 7.91
N GLY A 102 -26.29 1.19 8.31
CA GLY A 102 -27.51 1.99 8.14
C GLY A 102 -28.21 1.87 6.79
N LEU A 103 -27.78 0.95 5.90
CA LEU A 103 -28.49 0.71 4.65
C LEU A 103 -29.78 -0.10 4.89
N GLY A 104 -30.82 0.18 4.11
CA GLY A 104 -31.98 -0.70 4.02
C GLY A 104 -31.61 -2.07 3.39
N ALA A 105 -32.26 -3.16 3.78
CA ALA A 105 -31.91 -4.51 3.31
C ALA A 105 -31.99 -4.66 1.78
N GLU A 106 -32.99 -4.06 1.12
CA GLU A 106 -33.12 -4.07 -0.35
C GLU A 106 -31.99 -3.27 -1.01
N GLU A 107 -31.67 -2.09 -0.48
CA GLU A 107 -30.57 -1.28 -0.97
C GLU A 107 -29.22 -2.01 -0.79
N ALA A 108 -28.98 -2.59 0.39
CA ALA A 108 -27.77 -3.36 0.65
C ALA A 108 -27.65 -4.55 -0.33
N ARG A 109 -28.73 -5.24 -0.63
CA ARG A 109 -28.77 -6.33 -1.62
C ARG A 109 -28.44 -5.82 -3.02
N GLY A 110 -29.08 -4.75 -3.47
CA GLY A 110 -28.81 -4.15 -4.79
C GLY A 110 -27.36 -3.71 -4.95
N ARG A 111 -26.78 -3.10 -3.89
CA ARG A 111 -25.36 -2.72 -3.87
C ARG A 111 -24.44 -3.94 -3.85
N ALA A 112 -24.78 -4.99 -3.10
CA ALA A 112 -24.02 -6.24 -3.09
C ALA A 112 -24.00 -6.91 -4.45
N ASP A 113 -25.12 -6.96 -5.17
CA ASP A 113 -25.22 -7.51 -6.53
C ASP A 113 -24.36 -6.70 -7.52
N ALA A 114 -24.42 -5.35 -7.44
CA ALA A 114 -23.64 -4.47 -8.30
C ALA A 114 -22.13 -4.64 -8.06
N TRP A 115 -21.70 -4.67 -6.80
CA TRP A 115 -20.29 -4.88 -6.43
C TRP A 115 -19.81 -6.28 -6.78
N ALA A 116 -20.64 -7.33 -6.58
CA ALA A 116 -20.28 -8.70 -6.94
C ALA A 116 -20.05 -8.86 -8.45
N LYS A 117 -20.89 -8.21 -9.29
CA LYS A 117 -20.66 -8.15 -10.74
C LYS A 117 -19.36 -7.44 -11.07
N ARG A 118 -19.12 -6.28 -10.47
CA ARG A 118 -17.90 -5.48 -10.70
C ARG A 118 -16.63 -6.24 -10.29
N MET A 119 -16.69 -6.99 -9.18
CA MET A 119 -15.58 -7.78 -8.68
C MET A 119 -15.51 -9.19 -9.29
N GLU A 120 -16.35 -9.49 -10.29
CA GLU A 120 -16.37 -10.77 -11.01
C GLU A 120 -16.58 -11.99 -10.09
N ILE A 121 -17.49 -11.85 -9.11
CA ILE A 121 -17.86 -12.92 -8.17
C ILE A 121 -19.37 -13.08 -8.00
N ALA A 122 -20.17 -12.66 -8.99
CA ALA A 122 -21.62 -12.74 -8.91
C ALA A 122 -22.13 -14.16 -8.66
N ASP A 123 -21.48 -15.18 -9.25
CA ASP A 123 -21.81 -16.60 -9.08
C ASP A 123 -21.57 -17.12 -7.65
N ALA A 124 -20.83 -16.37 -6.83
CA ALA A 124 -20.55 -16.74 -5.46
C ALA A 124 -21.62 -16.27 -4.46
N LEU A 125 -22.50 -15.34 -4.84
CA LEU A 125 -23.45 -14.70 -3.92
C LEU A 125 -24.35 -15.71 -3.17
N GLN A 126 -24.72 -16.81 -3.79
CA GLN A 126 -25.57 -17.84 -3.18
C GLN A 126 -24.78 -18.96 -2.46
N LYS A 127 -23.45 -18.96 -2.57
CA LYS A 127 -22.57 -19.93 -1.90
C LYS A 127 -22.29 -19.50 -0.46
N LYS A 128 -21.95 -20.47 0.37
CA LYS A 128 -21.42 -20.18 1.70
C LYS A 128 -19.96 -19.75 1.61
N THR A 129 -19.52 -18.92 2.54
CA THR A 129 -18.14 -18.39 2.55
C THR A 129 -17.09 -19.52 2.64
N GLU A 130 -17.38 -20.60 3.36
CA GLU A 130 -16.46 -21.75 3.49
C GLU A 130 -16.22 -22.51 2.17
N GLU A 131 -17.09 -22.36 1.18
CA GLU A 131 -16.97 -22.99 -0.14
C GLU A 131 -16.07 -22.19 -1.12
N LEU A 132 -15.57 -21.04 -0.69
CA LEU A 132 -14.87 -20.09 -1.54
C LEU A 132 -13.36 -20.15 -1.36
N SER A 133 -12.63 -19.85 -2.46
CA SER A 133 -11.19 -19.67 -2.40
C SER A 133 -10.81 -18.47 -1.52
N LYS A 134 -9.56 -18.44 -1.07
CA LYS A 134 -9.03 -17.32 -0.28
C LYS A 134 -9.16 -15.98 -1.00
N GLY A 135 -8.89 -15.94 -2.31
CA GLY A 135 -9.03 -14.73 -3.13
C GLY A 135 -10.47 -14.26 -3.26
N MET A 136 -11.42 -15.18 -3.42
CA MET A 136 -12.86 -14.84 -3.42
C MET A 136 -13.31 -14.28 -2.07
N GLN A 137 -12.87 -14.87 -0.97
CA GLN A 137 -13.16 -14.34 0.37
C GLN A 137 -12.59 -12.93 0.57
N GLN A 138 -11.40 -12.67 0.03
CA GLN A 138 -10.79 -11.33 0.05
C GLN A 138 -11.63 -10.32 -0.72
N LYS A 139 -12.11 -10.68 -1.91
CA LYS A 139 -13.03 -9.82 -2.69
C LYS A 139 -14.33 -9.54 -1.94
N ILE A 140 -14.88 -10.52 -1.22
CA ILE A 140 -16.10 -10.32 -0.42
C ILE A 140 -15.86 -9.34 0.72
N GLN A 141 -14.74 -9.44 1.44
CA GLN A 141 -14.37 -8.47 2.46
C GLN A 141 -14.20 -7.07 1.89
N PHE A 142 -13.54 -6.97 0.72
CA PHE A 142 -13.38 -5.72 0.01
C PHE A 142 -14.75 -5.11 -0.35
N ILE A 143 -15.69 -5.90 -0.87
CA ILE A 143 -17.06 -5.45 -1.14
C ILE A 143 -17.74 -4.97 0.14
N ALA A 144 -17.69 -5.76 1.23
CA ALA A 144 -18.29 -5.41 2.50
C ALA A 144 -17.79 -4.04 3.02
N THR A 145 -16.50 -3.75 2.83
CA THR A 145 -15.88 -2.48 3.21
C THR A 145 -16.46 -1.29 2.44
N LEU A 146 -16.97 -1.50 1.23
CA LEU A 146 -17.39 -0.44 0.30
C LEU A 146 -18.91 -0.25 0.20
N LEU A 147 -19.72 -1.17 0.71
CA LEU A 147 -21.18 -1.20 0.52
C LEU A 147 -21.88 0.10 0.91
N HIS A 148 -21.49 0.71 2.01
CA HIS A 148 -22.07 1.95 2.53
C HIS A 148 -21.48 3.23 1.94
N SER A 149 -20.64 3.09 0.88
CA SER A 149 -20.01 4.22 0.19
C SER A 149 -19.21 5.16 1.12
N PRO A 150 -18.25 4.65 1.90
CA PRO A 150 -17.50 5.41 2.87
C PRO A 150 -16.75 6.60 2.25
N GLY A 151 -16.47 7.62 3.05
CA GLY A 151 -15.59 8.74 2.69
C GLY A 151 -14.11 8.42 2.91
N LEU A 152 -13.83 7.55 3.89
CA LEU A 152 -12.51 7.03 4.22
C LEU A 152 -12.51 5.50 4.10
N ILE A 153 -11.52 4.95 3.42
CA ILE A 153 -11.33 3.51 3.26
C ILE A 153 -9.98 3.15 3.85
N VAL A 154 -9.99 2.33 4.91
CA VAL A 154 -8.79 1.85 5.60
C VAL A 154 -8.67 0.35 5.39
N MET A 155 -7.52 -0.11 4.90
CA MET A 155 -7.30 -1.51 4.57
C MET A 155 -5.97 -2.02 5.10
N ASP A 156 -6.00 -3.14 5.79
CA ASP A 156 -4.79 -3.82 6.28
C ASP A 156 -4.48 -5.00 5.36
N GLU A 157 -3.37 -4.93 4.61
CA GLU A 157 -2.92 -5.92 3.61
C GLU A 157 -4.00 -6.30 2.56
N PRO A 158 -4.60 -5.36 1.81
CA PRO A 158 -5.77 -5.60 0.96
C PRO A 158 -5.53 -6.59 -0.19
N PHE A 159 -4.28 -6.77 -0.60
CA PHE A 159 -3.89 -7.64 -1.71
C PHE A 159 -3.49 -9.05 -1.28
N ALA A 160 -3.53 -9.34 0.04
CA ALA A 160 -3.13 -10.64 0.58
C ALA A 160 -4.00 -11.77 0.05
N GLY A 161 -3.37 -12.78 -0.58
CA GLY A 161 -4.05 -13.96 -1.10
C GLY A 161 -4.81 -13.75 -2.42
N LEU A 162 -4.65 -12.60 -3.07
CA LEU A 162 -5.10 -12.37 -4.45
C LEU A 162 -4.03 -12.86 -5.45
N ASP A 163 -4.47 -13.45 -6.53
CA ASP A 163 -3.65 -13.67 -7.71
C ASP A 163 -3.44 -12.35 -8.49
N PRO A 164 -2.49 -12.28 -9.44
CA PRO A 164 -2.18 -11.03 -10.15
C PRO A 164 -3.38 -10.41 -10.88
N VAL A 165 -4.28 -11.21 -11.45
CA VAL A 165 -5.45 -10.71 -12.19
C VAL A 165 -6.42 -10.02 -11.23
N ASN A 166 -6.69 -10.68 -10.10
CA ASN A 166 -7.58 -10.15 -9.07
C ASN A 166 -6.96 -8.92 -8.36
N ALA A 167 -5.63 -8.89 -8.19
CA ALA A 167 -4.94 -7.72 -7.66
C ALA A 167 -5.12 -6.48 -8.57
N VAL A 168 -4.95 -6.63 -9.89
CA VAL A 168 -5.18 -5.55 -10.86
C VAL A 168 -6.63 -5.01 -10.81
N LEU A 169 -7.61 -5.89 -10.62
CA LEU A 169 -9.02 -5.47 -10.49
C LEU A 169 -9.25 -4.60 -9.23
N VAL A 170 -8.63 -4.99 -8.11
CA VAL A 170 -8.67 -4.20 -6.86
C VAL A 170 -7.93 -2.88 -7.04
N GLU A 171 -6.72 -2.88 -7.62
CA GLU A 171 -5.92 -1.68 -7.90
C GLU A 171 -6.72 -0.66 -8.70
N ARG A 172 -7.30 -1.09 -9.83
CA ARG A 172 -8.16 -0.25 -10.68
C ARG A 172 -9.34 0.32 -9.89
N THR A 173 -9.99 -0.51 -9.07
CA THR A 173 -11.11 -0.07 -8.26
C THR A 173 -10.70 1.01 -7.24
N LEU A 174 -9.53 0.89 -6.62
CA LEU A 174 -9.01 1.89 -5.69
C LEU A 174 -8.71 3.22 -6.39
N LEU A 175 -8.14 3.20 -7.60
CA LEU A 175 -7.90 4.41 -8.39
C LEU A 175 -9.21 5.12 -8.75
N GLU A 176 -10.23 4.38 -9.18
CA GLU A 176 -11.55 4.95 -9.47
C GLU A 176 -12.23 5.55 -8.22
N LEU A 177 -12.06 4.92 -7.05
CA LEU A 177 -12.58 5.46 -5.78
C LEU A 177 -11.83 6.72 -5.35
N LYS A 178 -10.52 6.77 -5.55
CA LYS A 178 -9.71 7.99 -5.37
C LYS A 178 -10.21 9.12 -6.25
N ASP A 179 -10.44 8.86 -7.55
CA ASP A 179 -10.94 9.86 -8.50
C ASP A 179 -12.34 10.37 -8.13
N GLN A 180 -13.13 9.59 -7.40
CA GLN A 180 -14.39 10.00 -6.77
C GLN A 180 -14.20 10.82 -5.49
N GLY A 181 -12.98 11.16 -5.12
CA GLY A 181 -12.66 11.96 -3.94
C GLY A 181 -12.60 11.18 -2.63
N LYS A 182 -12.58 9.84 -2.66
CA LYS A 182 -12.43 9.04 -1.44
C LYS A 182 -11.00 9.12 -0.92
N ALA A 183 -10.84 9.21 0.40
CA ALA A 183 -9.55 9.04 1.06
C ALA A 183 -9.30 7.54 1.27
N ILE A 184 -8.12 7.06 0.89
CA ILE A 184 -7.78 5.63 0.97
C ILE A 184 -6.46 5.49 1.71
N LEU A 185 -6.44 4.71 2.78
CA LEU A 185 -5.23 4.25 3.45
C LEU A 185 -5.14 2.74 3.31
N PHE A 186 -3.99 2.24 2.89
CA PHE A 186 -3.73 0.82 3.06
C PHE A 186 -2.34 0.57 3.63
N SER A 187 -2.25 -0.47 4.46
CA SER A 187 -0.97 -0.99 4.92
C SER A 187 -0.50 -2.12 4.02
N THR A 188 0.80 -2.18 3.81
CA THR A 188 1.45 -3.31 3.14
C THR A 188 2.94 -3.35 3.46
N HIS A 189 3.55 -4.51 3.25
CA HIS A 189 5.00 -4.68 3.21
C HIS A 189 5.53 -4.75 1.76
N ARG A 190 4.65 -4.70 0.75
CA ARG A 190 4.98 -4.77 -0.68
C ARG A 190 5.14 -3.40 -1.28
N MET A 191 6.38 -2.99 -1.51
CA MET A 191 6.72 -1.64 -1.97
C MET A 191 6.36 -1.40 -3.44
N ASP A 192 6.38 -2.47 -4.26
CA ASP A 192 5.95 -2.42 -5.67
C ASP A 192 4.49 -1.96 -5.85
N GLN A 193 3.61 -2.38 -4.96
CA GLN A 193 2.20 -1.97 -4.97
C GLN A 193 2.03 -0.50 -4.60
N VAL A 194 2.82 -0.05 -3.65
CA VAL A 194 2.79 1.34 -3.20
C VAL A 194 3.27 2.29 -4.28
N GLU A 195 4.34 1.96 -4.98
CA GLU A 195 4.87 2.75 -6.09
C GLU A 195 3.84 2.96 -7.21
N LYS A 196 2.97 1.97 -7.43
CA LYS A 196 1.93 2.04 -8.45
C LYS A 196 0.70 2.84 -8.04
N LEU A 197 0.35 2.84 -6.75
CA LEU A 197 -0.95 3.32 -6.30
C LEU A 197 -0.89 4.58 -5.44
N CYS A 198 0.15 4.76 -4.63
CA CYS A 198 0.15 5.76 -3.59
C CYS A 198 0.60 7.14 -4.07
N ASP A 199 -0.07 8.17 -3.58
CA ASP A 199 0.34 9.57 -3.73
C ASP A 199 1.33 9.96 -2.62
N SER A 200 1.08 9.47 -1.41
CA SER A 200 1.90 9.72 -0.23
C SER A 200 2.07 8.45 0.59
N ILE A 201 3.12 8.43 1.38
CA ILE A 201 3.49 7.27 2.19
C ILE A 201 3.92 7.68 3.60
N CYS A 202 3.83 6.72 4.50
CA CYS A 202 4.57 6.72 5.75
C CYS A 202 5.21 5.34 5.94
N LEU A 203 6.53 5.33 5.99
CA LEU A 203 7.32 4.15 6.24
C LEU A 203 7.60 4.05 7.73
N ILE A 204 7.10 2.99 8.36
CA ILE A 204 7.28 2.72 9.79
C ILE A 204 8.30 1.62 9.99
N ASN A 205 9.24 1.84 10.88
CA ASN A 205 10.17 0.82 11.36
C ASN A 205 10.30 0.91 12.89
N ASN A 206 10.16 -0.22 13.58
CA ASN A 206 10.20 -0.30 15.05
C ASN A 206 9.30 0.73 15.77
N GLY A 207 8.11 0.96 15.23
CA GLY A 207 7.12 1.89 15.80
C GLY A 207 7.33 3.36 15.44
N GLU A 208 8.39 3.72 14.76
CA GLU A 208 8.71 5.10 14.38
C GLU A 208 8.54 5.35 12.88
N ALA A 209 8.05 6.53 12.51
CA ALA A 209 8.10 6.97 11.14
C ALA A 209 9.54 7.27 10.72
N VAL A 210 10.06 6.52 9.75
CA VAL A 210 11.44 6.72 9.24
C VAL A 210 11.46 7.56 7.97
N LEU A 211 10.38 7.54 7.21
CA LEU A 211 10.20 8.32 6.00
C LEU A 211 8.70 8.61 5.82
N ALA A 212 8.31 9.85 5.56
CA ALA A 212 6.93 10.20 5.30
C ALA A 212 6.83 11.39 4.33
N GLY A 213 5.81 11.40 3.48
CA GLY A 213 5.53 12.48 2.56
C GLY A 213 5.00 12.04 1.21
N ASN A 214 4.95 12.97 0.26
CA ASN A 214 4.56 12.69 -1.12
C ASN A 214 5.59 11.78 -1.80
N LEU A 215 5.13 10.67 -2.38
CA LEU A 215 6.01 9.63 -2.94
C LEU A 215 6.91 10.17 -4.06
N ARG A 216 6.38 11.01 -4.95
CA ARG A 216 7.17 11.59 -6.04
C ARG A 216 8.26 12.53 -5.53
N GLN A 217 7.94 13.33 -4.49
CA GLN A 217 8.92 14.23 -3.87
C GLN A 217 10.02 13.44 -3.15
N ILE A 218 9.64 12.37 -2.45
CA ILE A 218 10.60 11.46 -1.81
C ILE A 218 11.55 10.90 -2.86
N LYS A 219 11.05 10.29 -3.94
CA LYS A 219 11.89 9.71 -4.99
C LYS A 219 12.76 10.75 -5.69
N ALA A 220 12.23 11.96 -5.94
CA ALA A 220 12.98 13.06 -6.55
C ALA A 220 14.13 13.58 -5.67
N GLY A 221 14.10 13.33 -4.35
CA GLY A 221 15.21 13.67 -3.43
C GLY A 221 16.40 12.71 -3.50
N TYR A 222 16.27 11.60 -4.24
CA TYR A 222 17.35 10.63 -4.42
C TYR A 222 17.94 10.75 -5.83
N GLU A 223 19.26 10.59 -5.93
CA GLU A 223 19.94 10.62 -7.22
C GLU A 223 19.51 9.47 -8.11
N ARG A 224 19.30 9.75 -9.39
CA ARG A 224 19.11 8.73 -10.41
C ARG A 224 20.45 8.10 -10.76
N ASN A 225 20.86 7.15 -9.99
CA ASN A 225 22.15 6.49 -10.15
C ASN A 225 22.03 5.01 -10.53
N GLN A 226 20.84 4.59 -10.96
CA GLN A 226 20.62 3.22 -11.41
C GLN A 226 20.38 3.17 -12.91
N VAL A 227 20.96 2.17 -13.55
CA VAL A 227 20.86 1.94 -14.98
C VAL A 227 20.43 0.50 -15.21
N ILE A 228 19.39 0.33 -16.02
CA ILE A 228 18.98 -0.96 -16.56
C ILE A 228 19.47 -1.05 -17.98
N VAL A 229 20.22 -2.12 -18.29
CA VAL A 229 20.75 -2.37 -19.64
C VAL A 229 20.29 -3.73 -20.13
N GLU A 230 19.63 -3.77 -21.30
CA GLU A 230 19.38 -5.01 -22.06
C GLU A 230 20.33 -5.04 -23.23
N PHE A 231 21.13 -6.11 -23.37
CA PHE A 231 22.21 -6.17 -24.33
C PHE A 231 22.47 -7.60 -24.84
N GLU A 232 23.12 -7.68 -26.01
CA GLU A 232 23.63 -8.90 -26.57
C GLU A 232 25.12 -8.72 -26.90
N GLY A 233 25.96 -9.66 -26.51
CA GLY A 233 27.40 -9.63 -26.75
C GLY A 233 28.22 -9.58 -25.45
N SER A 234 29.31 -8.79 -25.46
CA SER A 234 30.24 -8.75 -24.33
C SER A 234 29.70 -7.96 -23.16
N SER A 235 29.82 -8.52 -21.96
CA SER A 235 29.48 -7.84 -20.69
C SER A 235 30.68 -7.10 -20.07
N THR A 236 31.78 -6.90 -20.81
CA THR A 236 33.01 -6.28 -20.28
C THR A 236 32.79 -4.83 -19.82
N PHE A 237 31.82 -4.12 -20.38
CA PHE A 237 31.46 -2.77 -19.93
C PHE A 237 30.98 -2.73 -18.48
N LEU A 238 30.56 -3.87 -17.88
CA LEU A 238 30.20 -3.95 -16.46
C LEU A 238 31.38 -3.78 -15.51
N THR A 239 32.60 -3.71 -16.02
CA THR A 239 33.82 -3.39 -15.26
C THR A 239 34.19 -1.90 -15.33
N SER A 240 33.34 -1.04 -15.89
CA SER A 240 33.57 0.40 -16.03
C SER A 240 33.84 1.07 -14.68
N GLU A 241 34.70 2.09 -14.71
CA GLU A 241 35.02 2.92 -13.54
C GLU A 241 33.80 3.72 -13.01
N GLU A 242 32.77 3.92 -13.83
CA GLU A 242 31.54 4.61 -13.45
C GLU A 242 30.66 3.76 -12.52
N ILE A 243 30.89 2.46 -12.44
CA ILE A 243 30.04 1.49 -11.75
C ILE A 243 30.49 1.29 -10.30
N ALA A 244 29.55 1.40 -9.36
CA ALA A 244 29.72 1.02 -7.98
C ALA A 244 29.37 -0.46 -7.76
N GLU A 245 28.27 -0.93 -8.35
CA GLU A 245 27.76 -2.29 -8.23
C GLU A 245 27.04 -2.67 -9.54
N ALA A 246 27.21 -3.91 -10.00
CA ALA A 246 26.49 -4.43 -11.16
C ALA A 246 26.01 -5.86 -10.88
N ARG A 247 24.76 -6.14 -11.25
CA ARG A 247 24.16 -7.46 -11.26
C ARG A 247 23.89 -7.85 -12.70
N ASN A 248 24.55 -8.90 -13.17
CA ASN A 248 24.42 -9.40 -14.54
C ASN A 248 23.51 -10.63 -14.59
N PHE A 249 22.45 -10.52 -15.36
CA PHE A 249 21.53 -11.62 -15.68
C PHE A 249 21.63 -11.83 -17.20
N SER A 250 21.84 -12.98 -17.70
CA SER A 250 22.01 -13.32 -19.13
C SER A 250 21.29 -12.34 -20.11
N GLY A 251 22.02 -11.33 -20.63
CA GLY A 251 21.48 -10.30 -21.53
C GLY A 251 20.74 -9.12 -20.88
N HIS A 252 20.70 -9.06 -19.57
CA HIS A 252 20.12 -7.97 -18.79
C HIS A 252 21.04 -7.66 -17.61
N ALA A 253 21.31 -6.39 -17.36
CA ALA A 253 22.11 -5.96 -16.21
C ALA A 253 21.43 -4.80 -15.48
N GLU A 254 21.46 -4.89 -14.16
CA GLU A 254 21.11 -3.81 -13.23
C GLU A 254 22.41 -3.23 -12.68
N ILE A 255 22.61 -1.95 -12.87
CA ILE A 255 23.87 -1.26 -12.56
C ILE A 255 23.58 -0.11 -11.61
N LYS A 256 24.35 -0.03 -10.53
CA LYS A 256 24.39 1.15 -9.67
C LYS A 256 25.66 1.95 -9.99
N LEU A 257 25.47 3.20 -10.41
CA LEU A 257 26.58 4.11 -10.66
C LEU A 257 27.21 4.58 -9.34
N LYS A 258 28.47 4.97 -9.40
CA LYS A 258 29.13 5.69 -8.31
C LYS A 258 28.45 7.06 -8.08
N PRO A 259 28.60 7.70 -6.90
CA PRO A 259 28.24 9.09 -6.72
C PRO A 259 28.87 9.94 -7.84
N HIS A 260 28.04 10.70 -8.56
CA HIS A 260 28.43 11.49 -9.73
C HIS A 260 28.95 10.68 -10.94
N GLY A 261 28.69 9.37 -11.00
CA GLY A 261 29.04 8.53 -12.16
C GLY A 261 28.29 8.96 -13.42
N ASP A 262 28.96 8.94 -14.57
CA ASP A 262 28.43 9.38 -15.84
C ASP A 262 27.75 8.25 -16.61
N ALA A 263 26.40 8.26 -16.59
CA ALA A 263 25.58 7.30 -17.32
C ALA A 263 25.80 7.38 -18.84
N GLN A 264 26.10 8.57 -19.39
CA GLN A 264 26.34 8.72 -20.83
C GLN A 264 27.68 8.08 -21.23
N LYS A 265 28.71 8.24 -20.41
CA LYS A 265 29.99 7.55 -20.61
C LYS A 265 29.81 6.04 -20.58
N LEU A 266 29.07 5.52 -19.57
CA LEU A 266 28.75 4.08 -19.49
C LEU A 266 27.99 3.59 -20.74
N LEU A 267 27.01 4.36 -21.25
CA LEU A 267 26.28 4.02 -22.47
C LEU A 267 27.24 3.91 -23.67
N HIS A 268 28.17 4.86 -23.84
CA HIS A 268 29.15 4.81 -24.94
C HIS A 268 30.08 3.59 -24.82
N GLU A 269 30.56 3.28 -23.63
CA GLU A 269 31.38 2.09 -23.38
C GLU A 269 30.59 0.80 -23.70
N ALA A 270 29.34 0.69 -23.24
CA ALA A 270 28.47 -0.45 -23.51
C ALA A 270 28.19 -0.61 -25.01
N ALA A 271 27.86 0.46 -25.71
CA ALA A 271 27.57 0.44 -27.16
C ALA A 271 28.78 0.10 -28.00
N ALA A 272 29.99 0.36 -27.52
CA ALA A 272 31.24 -0.03 -28.22
C ALA A 272 31.54 -1.54 -28.10
N MET A 273 30.98 -2.24 -27.10
CA MET A 273 31.32 -3.63 -26.74
C MET A 273 30.17 -4.63 -26.98
N ALA A 274 28.92 -4.12 -27.03
CA ALA A 274 27.72 -4.93 -27.15
C ALA A 274 26.64 -4.24 -27.99
N THR A 275 25.67 -5.01 -28.46
CA THR A 275 24.44 -4.46 -29.04
C THR A 275 23.49 -4.13 -27.91
N ILE A 276 23.13 -2.84 -27.76
CA ILE A 276 22.27 -2.37 -26.70
C ILE A 276 20.83 -2.28 -27.21
N TYR A 277 19.92 -3.02 -26.61
CA TYR A 277 18.48 -2.98 -26.91
C TYR A 277 17.75 -1.97 -26.04
N ARG A 278 18.19 -1.79 -24.76
CA ARG A 278 17.64 -0.83 -23.83
C ARG A 278 18.74 -0.30 -22.91
N PHE A 279 18.74 0.99 -22.69
CA PHE A 279 19.54 1.66 -21.68
C PHE A 279 18.66 2.69 -20.99
N GLU A 280 18.34 2.46 -19.74
CA GLU A 280 17.40 3.29 -18.99
C GLU A 280 18.00 3.71 -17.65
N LEU A 281 18.10 5.02 -17.46
CA LEU A 281 18.45 5.60 -16.17
C LEU A 281 17.18 5.68 -15.32
N VAL A 282 17.10 4.87 -14.28
CA VAL A 282 15.91 4.74 -13.45
C VAL A 282 16.09 5.42 -12.09
N GLU A 283 14.98 5.83 -11.53
CA GLU A 283 14.93 6.29 -10.14
C GLU A 283 15.06 5.09 -9.21
N PRO A 284 15.67 5.26 -8.02
CA PRO A 284 15.74 4.18 -7.05
C PRO A 284 14.33 3.69 -6.68
N SER A 285 14.21 2.40 -6.48
CA SER A 285 12.98 1.79 -5.97
C SER A 285 12.72 2.22 -4.52
N LEU A 286 11.46 2.18 -4.11
CA LEU A 286 11.11 2.46 -2.72
C LEU A 286 11.78 1.48 -1.74
N GLU A 287 12.04 0.25 -2.17
CA GLU A 287 12.75 -0.76 -1.40
C GLU A 287 14.21 -0.36 -1.13
N GLU A 288 14.90 0.15 -2.13
CA GLU A 288 16.27 0.65 -1.99
C GLU A 288 16.34 1.88 -1.11
N ILE A 289 15.40 2.81 -1.28
CA ILE A 289 15.25 3.98 -0.42
C ILE A 289 15.05 3.55 1.04
N PHE A 290 14.24 2.49 1.27
CA PHE A 290 14.02 1.93 2.60
C PHE A 290 15.30 1.37 3.19
N ILE A 291 16.00 0.50 2.46
CA ILE A 291 17.25 -0.12 2.91
C ILE A 291 18.29 0.94 3.27
N GLU A 292 18.43 1.97 2.42
CA GLU A 292 19.37 3.07 2.66
C GLU A 292 18.97 3.89 3.91
N THR A 293 17.68 4.21 4.07
CA THR A 293 17.18 5.00 5.19
C THR A 293 17.34 4.27 6.52
N VAL A 294 17.03 2.98 6.56
CA VAL A 294 17.16 2.16 7.77
C VAL A 294 18.64 1.87 8.07
N GLY A 295 19.44 1.59 7.03
CA GLY A 295 20.88 1.36 7.18
C GLY A 295 21.65 2.59 7.73
N ARG A 296 21.27 3.79 7.29
CA ARG A 296 21.84 5.04 7.83
C ARG A 296 21.50 5.25 9.30
N LYS A 297 20.27 4.94 9.73
CA LYS A 297 19.86 5.04 11.16
C LYS A 297 20.51 3.99 12.06
N ALA A 298 20.90 2.83 11.52
CA ALA A 298 21.58 1.79 12.30
C ALA A 298 23.06 2.10 12.54
N ASN A 299 23.67 3.00 11.75
CA ASN A 299 25.07 3.42 11.81
C ASN A 299 25.28 4.80 12.45
N ALA A 300 24.21 5.48 12.85
CA ALA A 300 24.22 6.77 13.56
C ALA A 300 23.86 6.60 15.04
#